data_b395df8de38eb3c243147bef231c8306
#
_entry.id   b395df8de38eb3c243147bef231c8306
#
_cell.length_a   1.000
_cell.length_b   1.000
_cell.length_c   1.000
_cell.angle_alpha   90.00
_cell.angle_beta   90.00
_cell.angle_gamma   90.00
#
_symmetry.space_group_name_H-M   'P 1'
#
loop_
_entity.id
_entity.type
_entity.pdbx_description
1 polymer ?
#
loop_
_entity_poly.entity_id
_entity_poly.type
_entity_poly.pdbx_seq_one_letter_code
_entity_poly.pdbx_strand_id
1 'polypeptide(L)'
;MPKPKLASNHSHLNQQAVNVPSSQGAKQERATGALRAWVYDRVLMGLTSGWYQQVLSRLPQGASVLDVGIGTGSAVARSADLVRQKNIRIVGLDIDRDYLTHCAKVLRRAGLSDNVTPRLTSVYDHQGGPYDAVYFSASFMLLPDPVGAIRHVLSLLAPSGWIFFTQTFHHGKSTLIEKVKPMLHRVTSIHFGRVTYETDFLNVLEESGLELVEFLTMGSTRRASYRLAIARPLANDKPQTMAVGSV
;
A
#
# COMPACT_ATOMS: atom_id res chain seq x y z
N MET A 1 -39.20 -11.89 -74.13
CA MET A 1 -38.06 -12.02 -73.23
C MET A 1 -38.08 -10.84 -72.31
N PRO A 2 -38.40 -11.01 -71.03
CA PRO A 2 -38.40 -9.91 -70.06
C PRO A 2 -37.05 -9.83 -69.33
N LYS A 3 -36.59 -8.61 -69.03
CA LYS A 3 -35.38 -8.27 -68.30
C LYS A 3 -35.55 -8.51 -66.81
N PRO A 4 -34.51 -8.97 -66.10
CA PRO A 4 -34.60 -9.15 -64.65
C PRO A 4 -34.45 -7.81 -63.87
N LYS A 5 -35.28 -7.67 -62.84
CA LYS A 5 -35.22 -6.54 -61.87
C LYS A 5 -34.04 -6.75 -60.89
N LEU A 6 -33.15 -5.74 -60.75
CA LEU A 6 -32.19 -5.68 -59.66
C LEU A 6 -32.90 -5.39 -58.34
N ALA A 7 -32.68 -6.24 -57.36
CA ALA A 7 -33.06 -6.02 -55.98
C ALA A 7 -31.96 -5.20 -55.28
N SER A 8 -32.32 -4.04 -54.74
CA SER A 8 -31.44 -3.21 -53.89
C SER A 8 -31.43 -3.75 -52.48
N ASN A 9 -30.33 -4.32 -52.05
CA ASN A 9 -30.07 -4.65 -50.65
C ASN A 9 -29.55 -3.39 -49.93
N HIS A 10 -30.39 -2.81 -49.06
CA HIS A 10 -29.97 -1.85 -48.09
C HIS A 10 -29.41 -2.61 -46.87
N SER A 11 -28.10 -2.68 -46.76
CA SER A 11 -27.40 -3.10 -45.57
C SER A 11 -27.44 -1.96 -44.52
N HIS A 12 -28.20 -2.18 -43.47
CA HIS A 12 -28.16 -1.32 -42.26
C HIS A 12 -26.83 -1.48 -41.55
N LEU A 13 -25.92 -0.55 -41.73
CA LEU A 13 -24.74 -0.38 -40.90
C LEU A 13 -25.16 0.15 -39.53
N ASN A 14 -25.12 -0.73 -38.54
CA ASN A 14 -25.36 -0.44 -37.15
C ASN A 14 -24.16 0.39 -36.62
N GLN A 15 -24.30 1.71 -36.56
CA GLN A 15 -23.32 2.59 -35.91
C GLN A 15 -23.48 2.43 -34.41
N GLN A 16 -22.65 1.58 -33.79
CA GLN A 16 -22.43 1.61 -32.36
C GLN A 16 -21.75 2.93 -32.01
N ALA A 17 -22.48 3.85 -31.41
CA ALA A 17 -21.97 5.07 -30.84
C ALA A 17 -21.01 4.73 -29.70
N VAL A 18 -19.72 4.97 -29.92
CA VAL A 18 -18.68 4.94 -28.88
C VAL A 18 -19.00 6.06 -27.91
N ASN A 19 -19.45 5.69 -26.72
CA ASN A 19 -19.77 6.63 -25.64
C ASN A 19 -18.46 7.24 -25.11
N VAL A 20 -18.05 8.39 -25.64
CA VAL A 20 -16.92 9.18 -25.13
C VAL A 20 -17.42 9.85 -23.85
N PRO A 21 -16.82 9.58 -22.66
CA PRO A 21 -17.25 10.21 -21.43
C PRO A 21 -17.10 11.71 -21.52
N SER A 22 -18.14 12.45 -21.17
CA SER A 22 -18.18 13.92 -21.23
C SER A 22 -17.09 14.52 -20.35
N SER A 23 -16.49 15.63 -20.78
CA SER A 23 -15.45 16.35 -20.06
C SER A 23 -15.84 16.78 -18.64
N GLN A 24 -17.14 16.80 -18.32
CA GLN A 24 -17.67 17.06 -16.98
C GLN A 24 -17.51 15.85 -16.06
N GLY A 25 -17.69 14.60 -16.54
CA GLY A 25 -17.44 13.39 -15.76
C GLY A 25 -15.98 13.27 -15.32
N ALA A 26 -15.05 13.51 -16.24
CA ALA A 26 -13.61 13.47 -15.95
C ALA A 26 -13.15 14.57 -14.96
N LYS A 27 -13.79 15.75 -14.97
CA LYS A 27 -13.53 16.81 -13.97
C LYS A 27 -14.09 16.44 -12.59
N GLN A 28 -15.25 15.82 -12.55
CA GLN A 28 -15.90 15.42 -11.30
C GLN A 28 -15.18 14.24 -10.65
N GLU A 29 -14.68 13.27 -11.42
CA GLU A 29 -13.82 12.18 -10.91
C GLU A 29 -12.49 12.69 -10.37
N ARG A 30 -11.85 13.65 -11.04
CA ARG A 30 -10.61 14.29 -10.55
C ARG A 30 -10.83 15.11 -9.29
N ALA A 31 -11.96 15.81 -9.15
CA ALA A 31 -12.31 16.58 -7.96
C ALA A 31 -12.61 15.65 -6.76
N THR A 32 -13.30 14.52 -6.98
CA THR A 32 -13.57 13.53 -5.96
C THR A 32 -12.29 12.80 -5.51
N GLY A 33 -11.37 12.51 -6.44
CA GLY A 33 -10.05 11.94 -6.13
C GLY A 33 -9.20 12.86 -5.26
N ALA A 34 -9.14 14.14 -5.60
CA ALA A 34 -8.38 15.14 -4.83
C ALA A 34 -8.99 15.39 -3.43
N LEU A 35 -10.32 15.43 -3.32
CA LEU A 35 -11.02 15.56 -2.04
C LEU A 35 -10.81 14.31 -1.17
N ARG A 36 -10.82 13.13 -1.77
CA ARG A 36 -10.56 11.86 -1.08
C ARG A 36 -9.13 11.80 -0.54
N ALA A 37 -8.14 12.16 -1.37
CA ALA A 37 -6.76 12.27 -0.93
C ALA A 37 -6.60 13.29 0.21
N TRP A 38 -7.28 14.43 0.13
CA TRP A 38 -7.24 15.46 1.16
C TRP A 38 -7.88 15.00 2.49
N VAL A 39 -9.03 14.32 2.44
CA VAL A 39 -9.71 13.77 3.64
C VAL A 39 -8.87 12.64 4.25
N TYR A 40 -8.33 11.74 3.43
CA TYR A 40 -7.41 10.69 3.84
C TYR A 40 -6.18 11.28 4.53
N ASP A 41 -5.54 12.25 3.89
CA ASP A 41 -4.40 12.96 4.45
C ASP A 41 -4.71 13.62 5.80
N ARG A 42 -5.86 14.28 5.92
CA ARG A 42 -6.18 15.06 7.12
C ARG A 42 -6.60 14.21 8.31
N VAL A 43 -7.26 13.09 8.09
CA VAL A 43 -7.77 12.21 9.16
C VAL A 43 -6.71 11.21 9.61
N LEU A 44 -5.90 10.67 8.69
CA LEU A 44 -4.85 9.70 9.03
C LEU A 44 -3.49 10.35 9.33
N MET A 45 -3.22 11.56 8.80
CA MET A 45 -1.88 12.17 8.88
C MET A 45 -1.45 12.60 10.29
N GLY A 46 -2.39 12.92 11.17
CA GLY A 46 -2.05 13.22 12.58
C GLY A 46 -1.45 12.02 13.30
N LEU A 47 -1.88 10.82 12.93
CA LEU A 47 -1.48 9.56 13.57
C LEU A 47 -0.25 8.93 12.91
N THR A 48 -0.15 8.99 11.58
CA THR A 48 0.88 8.26 10.83
C THR A 48 2.24 8.97 10.77
N SER A 49 2.31 10.28 10.98
CA SER A 49 3.59 10.99 10.92
C SER A 49 4.58 10.56 12.01
N GLY A 50 4.08 10.32 13.22
CA GLY A 50 4.89 9.78 14.32
C GLY A 50 5.36 8.34 14.08
N TRP A 51 4.62 7.59 13.28
CA TRP A 51 4.95 6.19 12.98
C TRP A 51 6.19 6.06 12.09
N TYR A 52 6.26 6.86 11.00
CA TYR A 52 7.47 6.89 10.16
C TYR A 52 8.71 7.26 10.96
N GLN A 53 8.62 8.28 11.81
CA GLN A 53 9.74 8.67 12.65
C GLN A 53 10.21 7.54 13.57
N GLN A 54 9.27 6.80 14.16
CA GLN A 54 9.58 5.64 15.01
C GLN A 54 10.26 4.50 14.23
N VAL A 55 9.82 4.23 13.01
CA VAL A 55 10.45 3.20 12.15
C VAL A 55 11.81 3.66 11.67
N LEU A 56 11.89 4.84 11.05
CA LEU A 56 13.14 5.34 10.43
C LEU A 56 14.23 5.59 11.47
N SER A 57 13.89 5.97 12.72
CA SER A 57 14.88 6.14 13.78
C SER A 57 15.62 4.85 14.15
N ARG A 58 14.98 3.69 13.98
CA ARG A 58 15.54 2.37 14.27
C ARG A 58 16.45 1.83 13.17
N LEU A 59 16.36 2.40 11.97
CA LEU A 59 17.16 1.94 10.83
C LEU A 59 18.60 2.44 10.90
N PRO A 60 19.57 1.70 10.37
CA PRO A 60 20.95 2.15 10.28
C PRO A 60 21.11 3.28 9.24
N GLN A 61 22.28 3.92 9.28
CA GLN A 61 22.71 4.87 8.26
C GLN A 61 22.76 4.20 6.88
N GLY A 62 22.22 4.85 5.86
CA GLY A 62 22.23 4.37 4.48
C GLY A 62 21.23 3.25 4.18
N ALA A 63 20.35 2.92 5.12
CA ALA A 63 19.38 1.82 4.97
C ALA A 63 18.55 1.93 3.69
N SER A 64 18.29 0.76 3.08
CA SER A 64 17.38 0.57 1.95
C SER A 64 16.04 0.05 2.45
N VAL A 65 14.96 0.74 2.12
CA VAL A 65 13.60 0.46 2.65
C VAL A 65 12.63 0.23 1.50
N LEU A 66 11.82 -0.82 1.61
CA LEU A 66 10.62 -1.01 0.80
C LEU A 66 9.41 -0.55 1.61
N ASP A 67 8.74 0.51 1.17
CA ASP A 67 7.53 1.05 1.81
C ASP A 67 6.29 0.61 1.01
N VAL A 68 5.50 -0.29 1.57
CA VAL A 68 4.33 -0.90 0.91
C VAL A 68 3.07 -0.11 1.26
N GLY A 69 2.54 0.59 0.27
CA GLY A 69 1.40 1.50 0.44
C GLY A 69 1.84 2.90 0.87
N ILE A 70 2.82 3.49 0.17
CA ILE A 70 3.35 4.83 0.47
C ILE A 70 2.28 5.93 0.38
N GLY A 71 1.20 5.70 -0.37
CA GLY A 71 0.10 6.63 -0.56
C GLY A 71 0.55 7.95 -1.15
N THR A 72 0.15 9.05 -0.51
CA THR A 72 0.49 10.42 -0.95
C THR A 72 1.91 10.85 -0.62
N GLY A 73 2.69 10.03 0.10
CA GLY A 73 4.03 10.36 0.56
C GLY A 73 4.11 11.42 1.66
N SER A 74 2.95 11.92 2.12
CA SER A 74 2.89 13.01 3.10
C SER A 74 3.46 12.60 4.46
N ALA A 75 3.33 11.32 4.84
CA ALA A 75 3.84 10.82 6.11
C ALA A 75 5.38 10.72 6.10
N VAL A 76 5.98 10.18 5.04
CA VAL A 76 7.43 10.15 4.89
C VAL A 76 8.03 11.56 4.74
N ALA A 77 7.35 12.47 4.04
CA ALA A 77 7.78 13.85 3.86
C ALA A 77 7.93 14.62 5.18
N ARG A 78 7.12 14.29 6.20
CA ARG A 78 7.24 14.88 7.55
C ARG A 78 8.47 14.39 8.30
N SER A 79 9.07 13.29 7.87
CA SER A 79 10.32 12.75 8.40
C SER A 79 11.51 13.06 7.51
N ALA A 80 11.41 14.07 6.62
CA ALA A 80 12.41 14.38 5.60
C ALA A 80 13.81 14.61 6.17
N ASP A 81 13.90 15.32 7.31
CA ASP A 81 15.20 15.58 7.96
C ASP A 81 15.87 14.28 8.38
N LEU A 82 15.11 13.36 8.97
CA LEU A 82 15.63 12.06 9.40
C LEU A 82 16.05 11.20 8.20
N VAL A 83 15.26 11.21 7.12
CA VAL A 83 15.59 10.49 5.87
C VAL A 83 16.91 10.99 5.29
N ARG A 84 17.09 12.33 5.20
CA ARG A 84 18.34 12.94 4.70
C ARG A 84 19.50 12.71 5.64
N GLN A 85 19.30 12.97 6.95
CA GLN A 85 20.34 12.81 7.96
C GLN A 85 20.92 11.39 7.96
N LYS A 86 20.05 10.38 7.86
CA LYS A 86 20.46 8.98 7.81
C LYS A 86 20.76 8.47 6.40
N ASN A 87 20.62 9.31 5.37
CA ASN A 87 20.77 8.91 3.96
C ASN A 87 19.96 7.64 3.61
N ILE A 88 18.73 7.54 4.13
CA ILE A 88 17.84 6.39 3.88
C ILE A 88 17.34 6.47 2.44
N ARG A 89 17.32 5.32 1.76
CA ARG A 89 16.74 5.15 0.43
C ARG A 89 15.45 4.37 0.54
N ILE A 90 14.36 4.92 -0.01
CA ILE A 90 13.03 4.33 0.09
C ILE A 90 12.49 4.08 -1.32
N VAL A 91 12.08 2.84 -1.58
CA VAL A 91 11.23 2.50 -2.72
C VAL A 91 9.81 2.39 -2.18
N GLY A 92 8.94 3.32 -2.60
CA GLY A 92 7.56 3.38 -2.12
C GLY A 92 6.59 2.80 -3.15
N LEU A 93 5.88 1.74 -2.80
CA LEU A 93 4.90 1.09 -3.66
C LEU A 93 3.51 1.62 -3.39
N ASP A 94 2.73 1.82 -4.43
CA ASP A 94 1.29 1.98 -4.35
C ASP A 94 0.64 1.52 -5.65
N ILE A 95 -0.61 1.10 -5.60
CA ILE A 95 -1.41 0.69 -6.76
C ILE A 95 -2.30 1.84 -7.28
N ASP A 96 -2.40 2.94 -6.52
CA ASP A 96 -3.21 4.10 -6.88
C ASP A 96 -2.34 5.16 -7.59
N ARG A 97 -2.61 5.35 -8.88
CA ARG A 97 -1.90 6.32 -9.74
C ARG A 97 -2.09 7.78 -9.26
N ASP A 98 -3.26 8.12 -8.74
CA ASP A 98 -3.56 9.49 -8.29
C ASP A 98 -2.79 9.79 -7.01
N TYR A 99 -2.70 8.82 -6.09
CA TYR A 99 -1.85 8.94 -4.90
C TYR A 99 -0.39 9.14 -5.28
N LEU A 100 0.15 8.35 -6.19
CA LEU A 100 1.56 8.47 -6.61
C LEU A 100 1.84 9.77 -7.38
N THR A 101 0.87 10.26 -8.16
CA THR A 101 0.98 11.58 -8.81
C THR A 101 1.10 12.70 -7.76
N HIS A 102 0.34 12.60 -6.67
CA HIS A 102 0.44 13.52 -5.54
C HIS A 102 1.74 13.33 -4.77
N CYS A 103 2.12 12.08 -4.49
CA CYS A 103 3.35 11.68 -3.81
C CYS A 103 4.58 12.32 -4.45
N ALA A 104 4.74 12.22 -5.76
CA ALA A 104 5.87 12.82 -6.47
C ALA A 104 5.99 14.34 -6.25
N LYS A 105 4.85 15.05 -6.14
CA LYS A 105 4.83 16.49 -5.85
C LYS A 105 5.22 16.78 -4.40
N VAL A 106 4.72 15.98 -3.46
CA VAL A 106 5.00 16.11 -2.02
C VAL A 106 6.48 15.85 -1.76
N LEU A 107 7.02 14.77 -2.29
CA LEU A 107 8.44 14.40 -2.13
C LEU A 107 9.39 15.46 -2.68
N ARG A 108 9.07 16.01 -3.86
CA ARG A 108 9.86 17.09 -4.46
C ARG A 108 9.87 18.35 -3.57
N ARG A 109 8.71 18.74 -3.03
CA ARG A 109 8.61 19.89 -2.11
C ARG A 109 9.36 19.67 -0.79
N ALA A 110 9.43 18.41 -0.34
CA ALA A 110 10.16 18.02 0.85
C ALA A 110 11.67 17.82 0.62
N GLY A 111 12.16 17.96 -0.64
CA GLY A 111 13.57 17.71 -0.98
C GLY A 111 13.97 16.25 -0.82
N LEU A 112 13.07 15.31 -1.14
CA LEU A 112 13.28 13.87 -1.00
C LEU A 112 13.35 13.12 -2.33
N SER A 113 13.46 13.82 -3.47
CA SER A 113 13.47 13.19 -4.80
C SER A 113 14.62 12.21 -4.99
N ASP A 114 15.76 12.43 -4.33
CA ASP A 114 16.94 11.57 -4.41
C ASP A 114 16.89 10.40 -3.42
N ASN A 115 16.04 10.52 -2.39
CA ASN A 115 15.93 9.52 -1.33
C ASN A 115 14.75 8.56 -1.53
N VAL A 116 13.66 9.03 -2.15
CA VAL A 116 12.39 8.28 -2.22
C VAL A 116 11.96 8.12 -3.67
N THR A 117 11.82 6.89 -4.13
CA THR A 117 11.38 6.53 -5.48
C THR A 117 9.98 5.88 -5.41
N PRO A 118 8.91 6.61 -5.77
CA PRO A 118 7.58 6.00 -5.84
C PRO A 118 7.45 5.11 -7.08
N ARG A 119 6.77 3.95 -6.94
CA ARG A 119 6.52 2.97 -7.98
C ARG A 119 5.05 2.56 -8.03
N LEU A 120 4.44 2.65 -9.21
CA LEU A 120 3.07 2.19 -9.46
C LEU A 120 3.11 0.67 -9.71
N THR A 121 3.04 -0.09 -8.64
CA THR A 121 3.06 -1.56 -8.71
C THR A 121 2.48 -2.15 -7.42
N SER A 122 1.99 -3.37 -7.53
CA SER A 122 1.59 -4.17 -6.37
C SER A 122 2.82 -4.73 -5.66
N VAL A 123 2.71 -4.97 -4.36
CA VAL A 123 3.74 -5.67 -3.59
C VAL A 123 4.04 -7.07 -4.16
N TYR A 124 3.04 -7.73 -4.74
CA TYR A 124 3.18 -9.07 -5.31
C TYR A 124 4.00 -9.12 -6.60
N ASP A 125 4.03 -8.00 -7.35
CA ASP A 125 4.69 -7.90 -8.66
C ASP A 125 6.03 -7.15 -8.57
N HIS A 126 6.32 -6.54 -7.41
CA HIS A 126 7.52 -5.75 -7.23
C HIS A 126 8.76 -6.64 -7.25
N GLN A 127 9.79 -6.18 -7.97
CA GLN A 127 11.11 -6.78 -8.01
C GLN A 127 12.17 -5.75 -7.63
N GLY A 128 13.19 -6.21 -6.92
CA GLY A 128 14.28 -5.36 -6.45
C GLY A 128 14.86 -5.87 -5.13
N GLY A 129 15.54 -5.01 -4.42
CA GLY A 129 16.22 -5.36 -3.18
C GLY A 129 17.70 -5.77 -3.41
N PRO A 130 18.38 -6.34 -2.42
CA PRO A 130 17.85 -6.60 -1.08
C PRO A 130 17.55 -5.31 -0.30
N TYR A 131 16.50 -5.37 0.55
CA TYR A 131 16.10 -4.27 1.42
C TYR A 131 16.50 -4.57 2.87
N ASP A 132 17.04 -3.57 3.57
CA ASP A 132 17.33 -3.68 5.02
C ASP A 132 16.05 -3.66 5.85
N ALA A 133 14.98 -3.06 5.31
CA ALA A 133 13.68 -3.06 5.93
C ALA A 133 12.55 -3.08 4.90
N VAL A 134 11.46 -3.79 5.25
CA VAL A 134 10.15 -3.66 4.60
C VAL A 134 9.20 -3.04 5.60
N TYR A 135 8.48 -2.00 5.17
CA TYR A 135 7.55 -1.27 6.02
C TYR A 135 6.14 -1.27 5.44
N PHE A 136 5.18 -1.70 6.25
CA PHE A 136 3.76 -1.64 5.95
C PHE A 136 3.10 -0.56 6.82
N SER A 137 2.90 0.62 6.24
CA SER A 137 2.29 1.76 6.94
C SER A 137 0.76 1.71 6.84
N ALA A 138 0.11 1.06 7.79
CA ALA A 138 -1.34 0.83 7.83
C ALA A 138 -1.90 0.13 6.58
N SER A 139 -1.05 -0.56 5.82
CA SER A 139 -1.41 -1.17 4.53
C SER A 139 -1.55 -2.69 4.58
N PHE A 140 -0.87 -3.36 5.53
CA PHE A 140 -0.74 -4.82 5.55
C PHE A 140 -2.08 -5.57 5.57
N MET A 141 -2.95 -5.24 6.51
CA MET A 141 -4.26 -5.91 6.65
C MET A 141 -5.29 -5.46 5.60
N LEU A 142 -4.90 -4.57 4.67
CA LEU A 142 -5.70 -4.21 3.50
C LEU A 142 -5.37 -5.09 2.29
N LEU A 143 -4.27 -5.82 2.34
CA LEU A 143 -3.84 -6.69 1.25
C LEU A 143 -4.82 -7.86 1.06
N PRO A 144 -5.09 -8.29 -0.18
CA PRO A 144 -5.98 -9.42 -0.45
C PRO A 144 -5.41 -10.76 0.06
N ASP A 145 -4.09 -10.93 0.02
CA ASP A 145 -3.35 -12.09 0.51
C ASP A 145 -2.13 -11.63 1.34
N PRO A 146 -2.31 -11.32 2.64
CA PRO A 146 -1.20 -10.87 3.48
C PRO A 146 -0.08 -11.90 3.63
N VAL A 147 -0.40 -13.20 3.70
CA VAL A 147 0.59 -14.28 3.82
C VAL A 147 1.43 -14.38 2.55
N GLY A 148 0.80 -14.32 1.39
CA GLY A 148 1.50 -14.28 0.10
C GLY A 148 2.38 -13.04 -0.06
N ALA A 149 1.92 -11.89 0.44
CA ALA A 149 2.73 -10.66 0.45
C ALA A 149 3.99 -10.82 1.30
N ILE A 150 3.89 -11.41 2.50
CA ILE A 150 5.06 -11.69 3.35
C ILE A 150 6.00 -12.66 2.63
N ARG A 151 5.49 -13.76 2.08
CA ARG A 151 6.33 -14.72 1.35
C ARG A 151 7.10 -14.04 0.22
N HIS A 152 6.46 -13.11 -0.49
CA HIS A 152 7.13 -12.37 -1.55
C HIS A 152 8.19 -11.41 -1.00
N VAL A 153 7.86 -10.57 -0.01
CA VAL A 153 8.83 -9.59 0.52
C VAL A 153 10.01 -10.25 1.24
N LEU A 154 9.86 -11.47 1.78
CA LEU A 154 10.98 -12.23 2.33
C LEU A 154 12.05 -12.53 1.28
N SER A 155 11.69 -12.73 0.02
CA SER A 155 12.64 -12.91 -1.08
C SER A 155 13.40 -11.63 -1.44
N LEU A 156 12.86 -10.47 -1.07
CA LEU A 156 13.42 -9.13 -1.31
C LEU A 156 14.16 -8.57 -0.10
N LEU A 157 14.09 -9.24 1.05
CA LEU A 157 14.67 -8.78 2.31
C LEU A 157 16.14 -9.18 2.40
N ALA A 158 16.98 -8.29 2.91
CA ALA A 158 18.36 -8.62 3.25
C ALA A 158 18.41 -9.70 4.35
N PRO A 159 19.51 -10.49 4.44
CA PRO A 159 19.61 -11.58 5.43
C PRO A 159 19.42 -11.15 6.89
N SER A 160 19.76 -9.90 7.23
CA SER A 160 19.57 -9.27 8.54
C SER A 160 18.44 -8.25 8.55
N GLY A 161 17.59 -8.26 7.53
CA GLY A 161 16.53 -7.27 7.36
C GLY A 161 15.35 -7.47 8.31
N TRP A 162 14.58 -6.43 8.47
CA TRP A 162 13.45 -6.36 9.38
C TRP A 162 12.17 -6.02 8.66
N ILE A 163 11.05 -6.48 9.19
CA ILE A 163 9.72 -6.10 8.71
C ILE A 163 9.01 -5.30 9.78
N PHE A 164 8.55 -4.11 9.41
CA PHE A 164 7.85 -3.18 10.29
C PHE A 164 6.39 -3.07 9.86
N PHE A 165 5.50 -3.08 10.84
CA PHE A 165 4.08 -2.86 10.62
C PHE A 165 3.59 -1.79 11.57
N THR A 166 2.96 -0.75 11.05
CA THR A 166 2.15 0.13 11.89
C THR A 166 0.69 -0.11 11.56
N GLN A 167 -0.10 -0.42 12.59
CA GLN A 167 -1.47 -0.86 12.39
C GLN A 167 -2.39 -0.32 13.48
N THR A 168 -3.64 -0.04 13.09
CA THR A 168 -4.73 0.30 14.02
C THR A 168 -5.54 -0.96 14.30
N PHE A 169 -5.69 -1.29 15.58
CA PHE A 169 -6.50 -2.40 16.05
C PHE A 169 -7.72 -1.91 16.81
N HIS A 170 -8.87 -2.47 16.55
CA HIS A 170 -10.12 -2.13 17.23
C HIS A 170 -10.38 -3.04 18.42
N HIS A 171 -10.81 -2.46 19.56
CA HIS A 171 -11.01 -3.18 20.83
C HIS A 171 -12.35 -3.92 20.93
N GLY A 172 -13.27 -3.75 19.99
CA GLY A 172 -14.58 -4.39 20.04
C GLY A 172 -15.23 -4.53 18.67
N LYS A 173 -16.09 -5.55 18.53
CA LYS A 173 -16.92 -5.74 17.34
C LYS A 173 -17.87 -4.56 17.20
N SER A 174 -17.59 -3.65 16.29
CA SER A 174 -18.50 -2.53 16.00
C SER A 174 -19.51 -2.98 14.95
N THR A 175 -20.66 -3.48 15.41
CA THR A 175 -21.80 -3.83 14.55
C THR A 175 -22.28 -2.63 13.72
N LEU A 176 -22.00 -1.41 14.14
CA LEU A 176 -22.34 -0.19 13.41
C LEU A 176 -21.43 0.02 12.20
N ILE A 177 -20.13 -0.25 12.32
CA ILE A 177 -19.17 -0.14 11.21
C ILE A 177 -19.45 -1.22 10.16
N GLU A 178 -19.82 -2.42 10.57
CA GLU A 178 -20.20 -3.50 9.65
C GLU A 178 -21.48 -3.18 8.85
N LYS A 179 -22.44 -2.47 9.46
CA LYS A 179 -23.67 -2.05 8.78
C LYS A 179 -23.49 -0.88 7.82
N VAL A 180 -22.51 0.01 8.08
CA VAL A 180 -22.27 1.20 7.24
C VAL A 180 -21.30 0.89 6.10
N LYS A 181 -20.49 -0.17 6.18
CA LYS A 181 -19.58 -0.63 5.13
C LYS A 181 -20.16 -0.68 3.72
N PRO A 182 -21.36 -1.30 3.47
CA PRO A 182 -21.92 -1.38 2.13
C PRO A 182 -22.30 -0.01 1.56
N MET A 183 -22.64 0.94 2.41
CA MET A 183 -23.00 2.31 2.00
C MET A 183 -21.78 3.14 1.66
N LEU A 184 -20.68 2.98 2.43
CA LEU A 184 -19.40 3.63 2.14
C LEU A 184 -18.75 3.10 0.86
N HIS A 185 -18.89 1.82 0.53
CA HIS A 185 -18.44 1.25 -0.74
C HIS A 185 -19.12 1.86 -1.98
N ARG A 186 -20.33 2.38 -1.85
CA ARG A 186 -21.04 3.05 -2.96
C ARG A 186 -20.59 4.49 -3.17
N VAL A 187 -20.02 5.13 -2.14
CA VAL A 187 -19.64 6.56 -2.16
C VAL A 187 -18.13 6.75 -2.32
N THR A 188 -17.34 5.77 -1.90
CA THR A 188 -15.87 5.83 -2.02
C THR A 188 -15.34 4.49 -2.51
N SER A 189 -14.48 4.50 -3.53
CA SER A 189 -13.69 3.33 -3.96
C SER A 189 -12.54 3.01 -2.98
N ILE A 190 -12.52 3.65 -1.81
CA ILE A 190 -11.60 3.32 -0.73
C ILE A 190 -12.18 2.09 -0.05
N HIS A 191 -11.50 0.96 -0.16
CA HIS A 191 -11.69 -0.17 0.73
C HIS A 191 -11.23 0.29 2.12
N PHE A 192 -12.14 0.91 2.89
CA PHE A 192 -11.94 1.07 4.32
C PHE A 192 -11.79 -0.34 4.89
N GLY A 193 -10.54 -0.69 5.24
CA GLY A 193 -10.11 -2.01 5.55
C GLY A 193 -11.04 -2.75 6.51
N ARG A 194 -11.00 -4.06 6.46
CA ARG A 194 -11.60 -4.91 7.49
C ARG A 194 -11.23 -4.35 8.84
N VAL A 195 -12.19 -4.32 9.77
CA VAL A 195 -11.88 -4.03 11.18
C VAL A 195 -10.79 -5.01 11.57
N THR A 196 -9.59 -4.50 11.83
CA THR A 196 -8.45 -5.35 12.14
C THR A 196 -8.44 -5.61 13.65
N TYR A 197 -8.49 -6.87 14.01
CA TYR A 197 -8.27 -7.31 15.38
C TYR A 197 -6.82 -7.72 15.56
N GLU A 198 -6.30 -7.53 16.77
CA GLU A 198 -4.92 -7.87 17.10
C GLU A 198 -4.65 -9.37 16.91
N THR A 199 -5.62 -10.22 17.31
CA THR A 199 -5.54 -11.67 17.12
C THR A 199 -5.42 -12.07 15.64
N ASP A 200 -6.19 -11.46 14.74
CA ASP A 200 -6.13 -11.78 13.31
C ASP A 200 -4.77 -11.41 12.72
N PHE A 201 -4.22 -10.28 13.13
CA PHE A 201 -2.89 -9.83 12.71
C PHE A 201 -1.80 -10.78 13.21
N LEU A 202 -1.82 -11.16 14.48
CA LEU A 202 -0.82 -12.07 15.07
C LEU A 202 -0.87 -13.45 14.42
N ASN A 203 -2.06 -14.00 14.15
CA ASN A 203 -2.23 -15.26 13.44
C ASN A 203 -1.62 -15.20 12.03
N VAL A 204 -1.81 -14.09 11.30
CA VAL A 204 -1.21 -13.92 9.96
C VAL A 204 0.31 -13.87 10.04
N LEU A 205 0.90 -13.21 11.06
CA LEU A 205 2.36 -13.20 11.23
C LEU A 205 2.90 -14.59 11.48
N GLU A 206 2.25 -15.37 12.36
CA GLU A 206 2.61 -16.75 12.67
C GLU A 206 2.51 -17.65 11.43
N GLU A 207 1.39 -17.58 10.69
CA GLU A 207 1.18 -18.30 9.44
C GLU A 207 2.21 -17.95 8.37
N SER A 208 2.71 -16.72 8.41
CA SER A 208 3.74 -16.21 7.48
C SER A 208 5.16 -16.61 7.86
N GLY A 209 5.37 -17.36 8.94
CA GLY A 209 6.71 -17.76 9.41
C GLY A 209 7.53 -16.59 9.99
N LEU A 210 6.86 -15.59 10.57
CA LEU A 210 7.52 -14.44 11.19
C LEU A 210 7.58 -14.57 12.71
N GLU A 211 8.74 -14.25 13.27
CA GLU A 211 8.93 -14.00 14.69
C GLU A 211 8.61 -12.54 15.01
N LEU A 212 7.65 -12.31 15.88
CA LEU A 212 7.36 -10.97 16.41
C LEU A 212 8.38 -10.64 17.51
N VAL A 213 9.25 -9.65 17.25
CA VAL A 213 10.33 -9.26 18.15
C VAL A 213 9.90 -8.16 19.11
N GLU A 214 9.17 -7.15 18.58
CA GLU A 214 8.61 -6.05 19.37
C GLU A 214 7.16 -5.81 18.98
N PHE A 215 6.32 -5.49 19.98
CA PHE A 215 4.94 -5.11 19.78
C PHE A 215 4.58 -3.92 20.67
N LEU A 216 4.80 -2.72 20.17
CA LEU A 216 4.75 -1.49 20.94
C LEU A 216 3.41 -0.76 20.76
N THR A 217 2.84 -0.28 21.87
CA THR A 217 1.71 0.64 21.82
C THR A 217 2.22 2.06 21.57
N MET A 218 1.84 2.64 20.43
CA MET A 218 2.20 4.01 20.04
C MET A 218 1.15 5.03 20.47
N GLY A 219 -0.03 4.56 20.79
CA GLY A 219 -1.15 5.34 21.26
C GLY A 219 -2.39 4.49 21.38
N SER A 220 -3.38 4.97 22.11
CA SER A 220 -4.66 4.30 22.22
C SER A 220 -5.79 5.29 22.43
N THR A 221 -6.98 4.86 22.04
CA THR A 221 -8.25 5.49 22.34
C THR A 221 -9.17 4.47 23.01
N ARG A 222 -10.35 4.92 23.44
CA ARG A 222 -11.35 4.00 24.02
C ARG A 222 -11.77 2.87 23.06
N ARG A 223 -11.60 3.04 21.73
CA ARG A 223 -12.10 2.12 20.71
C ARG A 223 -11.01 1.45 19.88
N ALA A 224 -9.79 1.96 19.93
CA ALA A 224 -8.70 1.45 19.10
C ALA A 224 -7.34 1.67 19.76
N SER A 225 -6.38 0.81 19.46
CA SER A 225 -4.96 0.96 19.75
C SER A 225 -4.18 1.10 18.46
N TYR A 226 -3.10 1.86 18.52
CA TYR A 226 -2.14 2.07 17.45
C TYR A 226 -0.86 1.34 17.85
N ARG A 227 -0.44 0.38 17.04
CA ARG A 227 0.69 -0.50 17.35
C ARG A 227 1.78 -0.39 16.29
N LEU A 228 3.02 -0.50 16.74
CA LEU A 228 4.18 -0.83 15.94
C LEU A 228 4.58 -2.27 16.23
N ALA A 229 4.52 -3.13 15.23
CA ALA A 229 5.07 -4.48 15.28
C ALA A 229 6.38 -4.50 14.49
N ILE A 230 7.39 -5.16 15.06
CA ILE A 230 8.70 -5.40 14.44
C ILE A 230 8.91 -6.91 14.41
N ALA A 231 9.10 -7.44 13.21
CA ALA A 231 9.23 -8.87 12.99
C ALA A 231 10.44 -9.19 12.12
N ARG A 232 10.85 -10.45 12.18
CA ARG A 232 11.90 -11.03 11.33
C ARG A 232 11.50 -12.44 10.92
N PRO A 233 12.11 -13.00 9.86
CA PRO A 233 11.93 -14.40 9.51
C PRO A 233 12.33 -15.31 10.67
N LEU A 234 11.56 -16.37 10.90
CA LEU A 234 11.99 -17.44 11.81
C LEU A 234 13.31 -18.04 11.32
N ALA A 235 14.22 -18.34 12.24
CA ALA A 235 15.58 -18.79 11.92
C ALA A 235 15.66 -20.08 11.07
N ASN A 236 14.56 -20.84 10.99
CA ASN A 236 14.48 -22.10 10.23
C ASN A 236 14.04 -21.94 8.77
N ASP A 237 13.59 -20.76 8.34
CA ASP A 237 13.10 -20.51 6.98
C ASP A 237 14.13 -19.78 6.09
N LYS A 238 15.42 -19.92 6.35
CA LYS A 238 16.42 -19.57 5.34
C LYS A 238 16.21 -20.52 4.15
N PRO A 239 15.97 -20.02 2.93
CA PRO A 239 15.88 -20.88 1.77
C PRO A 239 17.18 -21.70 1.72
N GLN A 240 17.07 -23.02 1.81
CA GLN A 240 18.17 -23.93 1.52
C GLN A 240 18.54 -23.64 0.07
N THR A 241 19.67 -22.98 -0.13
CA THR A 241 20.31 -22.89 -1.44
C THR A 241 20.57 -24.33 -1.84
N MET A 242 19.76 -24.89 -2.76
CA MET A 242 20.06 -26.17 -3.36
C MET A 242 21.43 -26.03 -4.00
N ALA A 243 22.43 -26.65 -3.38
CA ALA A 243 23.70 -26.88 -4.01
C ALA A 243 23.41 -27.74 -5.24
N VAL A 244 23.44 -27.14 -6.43
CA VAL A 244 23.49 -27.88 -7.69
C VAL A 244 24.82 -28.59 -7.68
N GLY A 245 24.76 -29.88 -7.35
CA GLY A 245 25.91 -30.77 -7.42
C GLY A 245 26.39 -30.83 -8.85
N SER A 246 27.64 -30.44 -9.05
CA SER A 246 28.40 -30.69 -10.27
C SER A 246 28.61 -32.19 -10.39
N VAL A 247 28.13 -32.77 -11.49
CA VAL A 247 28.61 -34.04 -12.02
C VAL A 247 29.27 -33.75 -13.36
#